data_80e4fa66d94dd1d941c1c8801854359e
#
_entry.id   80e4fa66d94dd1d941c1c8801854359e
#
_cell.length_a   1.000
_cell.length_b   1.000
_cell.length_c   1.000
_cell.angle_alpha   90.00
_cell.angle_beta   90.00
_cell.angle_gamma   90.00
#
_symmetry.space_group_name_H-M   'P 1'
#
loop_
_entity.id
_entity.type
_entity.pdbx_description
1 polymer ?
#
loop_
_entity_poly.entity_id
_entity_poly.type
_entity_poly.pdbx_seq_one_letter_code
_entity_poly.pdbx_strand_id
1 'polypeptide(L)'
;MFLKQLYTLLLFVLFMSSCSIQQKLSSSADAFFLKETSMSGSHIGIAVFDPMLNKNIFSHQADKLFVPASNTKIVTCYAAMKYLPSKLPAAYLSDLDTAVLITPTGDPSFLHPDFSTHPLFDKLKGISKPLYIRQDNWYSDALAGGWSWEDYSEDFMTERTAFPVYGNQIHWYQEKSKKENPSYPGDTVDVFIYSNPEVNWPVNFSSIKKSRFEVKRDQYENAFMLVEGLQASGSTSVPYITKGIETGIELLHDSLGKSISIADAEMISKLNSLKYDTVYSQYTDSLLKIMMHRSDNFYADQCLEMVSQQWFQKMDESAIINELLSKDLSAFPQKPRWVDGSGLSRYNLFSPDDMVFILNKMKNEQPWERIKTIFPKVGNGTLSRYKTKSGEFIYAKTGSMGGVMNLSGFIFTDKKKWLIFSVMINNTQTPFSIIRKQMNGFLERVAELN
;
A
#
# COMPACT_ATOMS: atom_id res chain seq x y z
N MET A 1 53.10 11.53 24.55
CA MET A 1 52.34 12.74 24.90
C MET A 1 51.67 13.35 23.64
N PHE A 2 52.40 13.53 22.55
CA PHE A 2 51.88 14.11 21.30
C PHE A 2 50.69 13.35 20.64
N LEU A 3 50.73 12.01 20.62
CA LEU A 3 49.65 11.22 20.02
C LEU A 3 48.32 11.32 20.80
N LYS A 4 48.36 11.41 22.13
CA LYS A 4 47.17 11.62 22.95
C LYS A 4 46.56 13.03 22.74
N GLN A 5 47.39 14.04 22.59
CA GLN A 5 46.95 15.41 22.30
C GLN A 5 46.30 15.51 20.90
N LEU A 6 46.88 14.79 19.91
CA LEU A 6 46.34 14.76 18.55
C LEU A 6 44.98 14.06 18.50
N TYR A 7 44.81 12.93 19.25
CA TYR A 7 43.53 12.23 19.38
C TYR A 7 42.47 13.08 20.08
N THR A 8 42.86 13.84 21.13
CA THR A 8 41.93 14.73 21.86
C THR A 8 41.48 15.89 20.97
N LEU A 9 42.42 16.46 20.20
CA LEU A 9 42.14 17.54 19.26
C LEU A 9 41.24 17.06 18.12
N LEU A 10 41.46 15.87 17.57
CA LEU A 10 40.62 15.26 16.53
C LEU A 10 39.21 14.99 17.03
N LEU A 11 39.08 14.46 18.25
CA LEU A 11 37.79 14.28 18.92
C LEU A 11 37.06 15.61 19.15
N PHE A 12 37.78 16.66 19.57
CA PHE A 12 37.18 17.96 19.81
C PHE A 12 36.69 18.64 18.51
N VAL A 13 37.45 18.52 17.41
CA VAL A 13 37.03 19.01 16.08
C VAL A 13 35.82 18.26 15.55
N LEU A 14 35.73 16.94 15.79
CA LEU A 14 34.56 16.15 15.43
C LEU A 14 33.31 16.52 16.25
N PHE A 15 33.47 16.85 17.53
CA PHE A 15 32.37 17.35 18.38
C PHE A 15 31.87 18.73 17.96
N MET A 16 32.78 19.65 17.62
CA MET A 16 32.44 21.00 17.19
C MET A 16 31.70 20.99 15.82
N SER A 17 32.13 20.14 14.88
CA SER A 17 31.44 20.00 13.58
C SER A 17 30.05 19.38 13.69
N SER A 18 29.86 18.42 14.59
CA SER A 18 28.52 17.81 14.85
C SER A 18 27.55 18.82 15.46
N CYS A 19 27.98 19.66 16.38
CA CYS A 19 27.14 20.72 16.98
C CYS A 19 26.69 21.75 15.94
N SER A 20 27.54 22.08 14.97
CA SER A 20 27.22 23.04 13.91
C SER A 20 26.18 22.49 12.91
N ILE A 21 26.22 21.22 12.55
CA ILE A 21 25.24 20.59 11.64
C ILE A 21 23.88 20.53 12.31
N GLN A 22 23.81 20.07 13.56
CA GLN A 22 22.54 20.03 14.31
C GLN A 22 21.89 21.41 14.43
N GLN A 23 22.65 22.45 14.71
CA GLN A 23 22.15 23.82 14.78
C GLN A 23 21.60 24.30 13.43
N LYS A 24 22.29 23.99 12.32
CA LYS A 24 21.83 24.34 10.97
C LYS A 24 20.56 23.60 10.58
N LEU A 25 20.44 22.32 10.94
CA LEU A 25 19.21 21.54 10.72
C LEU A 25 18.05 22.07 11.58
N SER A 26 18.32 22.47 12.84
CA SER A 26 17.33 23.11 13.71
C SER A 26 16.82 24.42 13.12
N SER A 27 17.73 25.29 12.66
CA SER A 27 17.36 26.55 11.99
C SER A 27 16.55 26.30 10.71
N SER A 28 16.87 25.24 9.99
CA SER A 28 16.10 24.84 8.81
C SER A 28 14.70 24.34 9.17
N ALA A 29 14.58 23.48 10.19
CA ALA A 29 13.28 23.04 10.69
C ALA A 29 12.42 24.21 11.17
N ASP A 30 13.02 25.18 11.88
CA ASP A 30 12.36 26.42 12.26
C ASP A 30 11.81 27.17 11.05
N ALA A 31 12.63 27.37 10.02
CA ALA A 31 12.27 28.15 8.85
C ALA A 31 11.19 27.47 7.98
N PHE A 32 11.25 26.16 7.81
CA PHE A 32 10.32 25.42 6.94
C PHE A 32 9.05 24.97 7.66
N PHE A 33 9.08 24.76 8.99
CA PHE A 33 7.96 24.17 9.69
C PHE A 33 7.56 24.92 10.96
N LEU A 34 8.48 25.10 11.94
CA LEU A 34 8.10 25.45 13.30
C LEU A 34 7.76 26.93 13.47
N LYS A 35 8.37 27.83 12.68
CA LYS A 35 8.09 29.26 12.64
C LYS A 35 7.36 29.72 11.38
N GLU A 36 7.07 28.78 10.49
CA GLU A 36 6.29 29.04 9.27
C GLU A 36 4.82 29.25 9.61
N THR A 37 4.30 30.43 9.37
CA THR A 37 2.94 30.83 9.77
C THR A 37 1.88 29.93 9.17
N SER A 38 2.08 29.44 7.94
CA SER A 38 1.15 28.53 7.29
C SER A 38 1.07 27.15 7.95
N MET A 39 2.02 26.81 8.81
CA MET A 39 2.07 25.54 9.56
C MET A 39 1.57 25.66 11.00
N SER A 40 1.12 26.86 11.40
CA SER A 40 0.61 27.12 12.75
C SER A 40 -0.54 26.18 13.11
N GLY A 41 -0.51 25.61 14.31
CA GLY A 41 -1.51 24.66 14.80
C GLY A 41 -1.34 23.22 14.31
N SER A 42 -0.41 22.96 13.40
CA SER A 42 -0.09 21.59 13.00
C SER A 42 0.78 20.88 14.03
N HIS A 43 0.55 19.57 14.22
CA HIS A 43 1.49 18.71 14.92
C HIS A 43 2.59 18.25 13.97
N ILE A 44 3.84 18.49 14.33
CA ILE A 44 4.99 18.25 13.46
C ILE A 44 6.01 17.40 14.19
N GLY A 45 6.31 16.23 13.62
CA GLY A 45 7.35 15.32 14.10
C GLY A 45 8.40 15.11 13.02
N ILE A 46 9.68 15.21 13.38
CA ILE A 46 10.79 15.08 12.45
C ILE A 46 11.89 14.24 13.09
N ALA A 47 12.41 13.27 12.35
CA ALA A 47 13.63 12.55 12.65
C ALA A 47 14.52 12.49 11.41
N VAL A 48 15.82 12.78 11.57
CA VAL A 48 16.87 12.56 10.57
C VAL A 48 17.97 11.74 11.21
N PHE A 49 18.20 10.55 10.68
CA PHE A 49 19.07 9.54 11.26
C PHE A 49 20.26 9.25 10.33
N ASP A 50 21.45 9.19 10.91
CA ASP A 50 22.66 8.75 10.21
C ASP A 50 22.95 7.30 10.57
N PRO A 51 22.77 6.33 9.65
CA PRO A 51 23.00 4.92 9.91
C PRO A 51 24.48 4.58 10.20
N MET A 52 25.43 5.40 9.72
CA MET A 52 26.86 5.19 9.98
C MET A 52 27.24 5.58 11.41
N LEU A 53 26.56 6.60 11.94
CA LEU A 53 26.74 7.05 13.31
C LEU A 53 25.80 6.35 14.29
N ASN A 54 24.82 5.61 13.76
CA ASN A 54 23.74 4.95 14.51
C ASN A 54 23.03 5.91 15.48
N LYS A 55 22.73 7.14 15.03
CA LYS A 55 22.06 8.15 15.85
C LYS A 55 21.24 9.14 15.02
N ASN A 56 20.24 9.74 15.66
CA ASN A 56 19.57 10.91 15.11
C ASN A 56 20.54 12.10 15.09
N ILE A 57 20.69 12.72 13.92
CA ILE A 57 21.44 13.98 13.74
C ILE A 57 20.51 15.19 13.90
N PHE A 58 19.20 14.97 13.80
CA PHE A 58 18.16 15.95 14.13
C PHE A 58 16.88 15.24 14.57
N SER A 59 16.22 15.78 15.59
CA SER A 59 14.92 15.30 16.11
C SER A 59 14.08 16.48 16.59
N HIS A 60 12.78 16.43 16.23
CA HIS A 60 11.76 17.30 16.79
C HIS A 60 10.48 16.49 16.99
N GLN A 61 10.00 16.37 18.25
CA GLN A 61 8.86 15.51 18.60
C GLN A 61 8.92 14.11 17.97
N ALA A 62 10.12 13.58 17.79
CA ALA A 62 10.36 12.32 17.08
C ALA A 62 9.84 11.10 17.87
N ASP A 63 9.66 11.27 19.18
CA ASP A 63 9.11 10.30 20.13
C ASP A 63 7.58 10.34 20.25
N LYS A 64 6.90 11.29 19.62
CA LYS A 64 5.44 11.42 19.69
C LYS A 64 4.76 10.58 18.63
N LEU A 65 3.58 10.07 18.97
CA LEU A 65 2.77 9.27 18.07
C LEU A 65 1.94 10.16 17.14
N PHE A 66 1.94 9.80 15.88
CA PHE A 66 1.20 10.45 14.78
C PHE A 66 0.37 9.42 14.03
N VAL A 67 -0.70 9.86 13.39
CA VAL A 67 -1.39 9.08 12.36
C VAL A 67 -0.47 8.97 11.14
N PRO A 68 0.01 7.77 10.79
CA PRO A 68 1.02 7.60 9.74
C PRO A 68 0.44 7.68 8.33
N ALA A 69 -0.87 7.51 8.17
CA ALA A 69 -1.50 7.25 6.88
C ALA A 69 -0.70 6.16 6.12
N SER A 70 -0.55 6.27 4.81
CA SER A 70 0.17 5.26 4.01
C SER A 70 1.66 5.07 4.32
N ASN A 71 2.25 5.80 5.30
CA ASN A 71 3.58 5.44 5.80
C ASN A 71 3.56 4.10 6.54
N THR A 72 2.39 3.63 7.03
CA THR A 72 2.20 2.27 7.56
C THR A 72 2.67 1.20 6.58
N LYS A 73 2.49 1.42 5.27
CA LYS A 73 2.95 0.51 4.23
C LYS A 73 4.46 0.22 4.24
N ILE A 74 5.26 1.05 4.91
CA ILE A 74 6.69 0.77 5.13
C ILE A 74 6.85 -0.46 6.02
N VAL A 75 6.05 -0.55 7.09
CA VAL A 75 6.07 -1.69 8.02
C VAL A 75 5.55 -2.95 7.34
N THR A 76 4.42 -2.84 6.64
CA THR A 76 3.84 -3.93 5.85
C THR A 76 4.80 -4.42 4.76
N CYS A 77 5.43 -3.49 4.04
CA CYS A 77 6.43 -3.80 3.02
C CYS A 77 7.63 -4.57 3.62
N TYR A 78 8.13 -4.14 4.77
CA TYR A 78 9.20 -4.85 5.47
C TYR A 78 8.76 -6.28 5.82
N ALA A 79 7.57 -6.46 6.39
CA ALA A 79 7.04 -7.79 6.73
C ALA A 79 6.93 -8.67 5.49
N ALA A 80 6.35 -8.16 4.40
CA ALA A 80 6.22 -8.88 3.14
C ALA A 80 7.59 -9.23 2.51
N MET A 81 8.56 -8.29 2.50
CA MET A 81 9.91 -8.54 2.00
C MET A 81 10.64 -9.64 2.78
N LYS A 82 10.33 -9.79 4.05
CA LYS A 82 11.00 -10.74 4.95
C LYS A 82 10.35 -12.13 4.94
N TYR A 83 9.04 -12.19 4.92
CA TYR A 83 8.29 -13.42 5.20
C TYR A 83 7.59 -14.03 3.98
N LEU A 84 7.36 -13.27 2.92
CA LEU A 84 6.83 -13.85 1.69
C LEU A 84 7.96 -14.41 0.81
N PRO A 85 7.72 -15.54 0.11
CA PRO A 85 8.68 -16.09 -0.84
C PRO A 85 8.85 -15.16 -2.04
N SER A 86 9.85 -15.43 -2.89
CA SER A 86 10.15 -14.60 -4.08
C SER A 86 9.00 -14.53 -5.10
N LYS A 87 8.19 -15.59 -5.17
CA LYS A 87 6.92 -15.61 -5.91
C LYS A 87 5.78 -15.85 -4.92
N LEU A 88 4.69 -15.12 -5.10
CA LEU A 88 3.51 -15.24 -4.25
C LEU A 88 2.84 -16.60 -4.47
N PRO A 89 2.52 -17.35 -3.41
CA PRO A 89 1.63 -18.50 -3.53
C PRO A 89 0.21 -17.98 -3.77
N ALA A 90 -0.36 -18.32 -4.94
CA ALA A 90 -1.72 -17.94 -5.31
C ALA A 90 -2.77 -18.85 -4.63
N ALA A 91 -2.48 -20.14 -4.56
CA ALA A 91 -3.30 -21.14 -3.87
C ALA A 91 -2.50 -22.41 -3.64
N TYR A 92 -2.95 -23.21 -2.67
CA TYR A 92 -2.53 -24.60 -2.51
C TYR A 92 -3.65 -25.52 -3.03
N LEU A 93 -3.30 -26.48 -3.88
CA LEU A 93 -4.25 -27.43 -4.48
C LEU A 93 -4.01 -28.83 -3.93
N SER A 94 -5.03 -29.42 -3.29
CA SER A 94 -4.99 -30.79 -2.78
C SER A 94 -5.92 -31.68 -3.60
N ASP A 95 -5.40 -32.83 -4.07
CA ASP A 95 -6.19 -33.81 -4.83
C ASP A 95 -6.93 -34.76 -3.86
N LEU A 96 -8.25 -34.79 -3.96
CA LEU A 96 -9.17 -35.66 -3.18
C LEU A 96 -9.64 -36.90 -3.98
N ASP A 97 -8.87 -37.37 -4.98
CA ASP A 97 -9.22 -38.41 -5.94
C ASP A 97 -10.39 -38.04 -6.86
N THR A 98 -11.53 -37.66 -6.31
CA THR A 98 -12.77 -37.31 -7.07
C THR A 98 -12.95 -35.80 -7.26
N ALA A 99 -12.15 -34.96 -6.57
CA ALA A 99 -12.27 -33.51 -6.58
C ALA A 99 -10.89 -32.85 -6.32
N VAL A 100 -10.79 -31.56 -6.55
CA VAL A 100 -9.63 -30.75 -6.12
C VAL A 100 -10.09 -29.70 -5.12
N LEU A 101 -9.39 -29.66 -3.99
CA LEU A 101 -9.63 -28.68 -2.93
C LEU A 101 -8.62 -27.53 -3.03
N ILE A 102 -9.14 -26.33 -3.13
CA ILE A 102 -8.37 -25.07 -3.20
C ILE A 102 -8.25 -24.48 -1.79
N THR A 103 -7.03 -24.26 -1.33
CA THR A 103 -6.76 -23.45 -0.14
C THR A 103 -6.27 -22.09 -0.59
N PRO A 104 -7.07 -21.03 -0.42
CA PRO A 104 -6.69 -19.67 -0.81
C PRO A 104 -5.62 -19.11 0.10
N THR A 105 -4.86 -18.14 -0.38
CA THR A 105 -3.71 -17.53 0.30
C THR A 105 -3.83 -16.03 0.51
N GLY A 106 -4.90 -15.41 0.02
CA GLY A 106 -5.07 -13.97 0.05
C GLY A 106 -4.32 -13.23 -1.07
N ASP A 107 -3.79 -13.93 -2.08
CA ASP A 107 -3.06 -13.30 -3.19
C ASP A 107 -3.94 -12.32 -3.98
N PRO A 108 -3.63 -10.99 -3.95
CA PRO A 108 -4.45 -9.98 -4.62
C PRO A 108 -4.20 -9.88 -6.12
N SER A 109 -3.26 -10.65 -6.67
CA SER A 109 -2.87 -10.55 -8.07
C SER A 109 -3.74 -11.38 -9.02
N PHE A 110 -4.64 -12.21 -8.48
CA PHE A 110 -5.44 -13.12 -9.27
C PHE A 110 -6.48 -12.40 -10.14
N LEU A 111 -6.33 -12.52 -11.46
CA LEU A 111 -7.09 -11.80 -12.49
C LEU A 111 -7.06 -10.26 -12.35
N HIS A 112 -6.11 -9.74 -11.59
CA HIS A 112 -5.94 -8.30 -11.44
C HIS A 112 -5.35 -7.69 -12.73
N PRO A 113 -5.89 -6.57 -13.25
CA PRO A 113 -5.45 -5.98 -14.53
C PRO A 113 -4.02 -5.45 -14.55
N ASP A 114 -3.38 -5.27 -13.38
CA ASP A 114 -1.95 -4.92 -13.29
C ASP A 114 -1.03 -6.03 -13.83
N PHE A 115 -1.51 -7.24 -13.99
CA PHE A 115 -0.73 -8.40 -14.40
C PHE A 115 -1.32 -9.05 -15.66
N SER A 116 -0.47 -9.43 -16.57
CA SER A 116 -0.86 -10.05 -17.85
C SER A 116 -0.90 -11.58 -17.81
N THR A 117 -0.43 -12.21 -16.74
CA THR A 117 -0.38 -13.66 -16.59
C THR A 117 -1.03 -14.09 -15.29
N HIS A 118 -1.86 -15.14 -15.37
CA HIS A 118 -2.63 -15.65 -14.25
C HIS A 118 -2.52 -17.16 -14.12
N PRO A 119 -1.37 -17.70 -13.63
CA PRO A 119 -1.09 -19.14 -13.60
C PRO A 119 -2.15 -19.97 -12.85
N LEU A 120 -2.76 -19.40 -11.80
CA LEU A 120 -3.84 -20.07 -11.09
C LEU A 120 -5.07 -20.24 -12.00
N PHE A 121 -5.43 -19.26 -12.80
CA PHE A 121 -6.55 -19.34 -13.74
C PHE A 121 -6.30 -20.46 -14.76
N ASP A 122 -5.12 -20.48 -15.37
CA ASP A 122 -4.76 -21.50 -16.36
C ASP A 122 -4.77 -22.90 -15.75
N LYS A 123 -4.26 -23.04 -14.52
CA LYS A 123 -4.26 -24.30 -13.78
C LYS A 123 -5.68 -24.77 -13.49
N LEU A 124 -6.55 -23.89 -12.94
CA LEU A 124 -7.95 -24.24 -12.62
C LEU A 124 -8.74 -24.61 -13.88
N LYS A 125 -8.54 -23.88 -14.97
CA LYS A 125 -9.19 -24.16 -16.26
C LYS A 125 -8.84 -25.55 -16.79
N GLY A 126 -7.62 -26.01 -16.59
CA GLY A 126 -7.13 -27.32 -17.03
C GLY A 126 -7.60 -28.50 -16.16
N ILE A 127 -8.13 -28.30 -14.96
CA ILE A 127 -8.59 -29.37 -14.08
C ILE A 127 -9.97 -29.86 -14.54
N SER A 128 -10.13 -31.18 -14.79
CA SER A 128 -11.41 -31.76 -15.17
C SER A 128 -12.31 -32.19 -13.98
N LYS A 129 -11.68 -32.35 -12.80
CA LYS A 129 -12.39 -32.71 -11.56
C LYS A 129 -13.21 -31.54 -11.02
N PRO A 130 -14.28 -31.82 -10.23
CA PRO A 130 -14.97 -30.78 -9.47
C PRO A 130 -14.00 -29.96 -8.60
N LEU A 131 -14.22 -28.65 -8.53
CA LEU A 131 -13.42 -27.72 -7.74
C LEU A 131 -14.16 -27.33 -6.46
N TYR A 132 -13.47 -27.43 -5.34
CA TYR A 132 -13.96 -26.96 -4.05
C TYR A 132 -12.93 -25.97 -3.49
N ILE A 133 -13.41 -24.99 -2.72
CA ILE A 133 -12.55 -24.00 -2.04
C ILE A 133 -12.92 -23.94 -0.57
N ARG A 134 -11.90 -23.90 0.30
CA ARG A 134 -12.11 -23.67 1.73
C ARG A 134 -12.17 -22.17 2.03
N GLN A 135 -12.91 -21.80 3.09
CA GLN A 135 -12.97 -20.42 3.60
C GLN A 135 -12.72 -20.33 5.11
N ASP A 136 -12.47 -21.46 5.76
CA ASP A 136 -12.25 -21.55 7.21
C ASP A 136 -10.85 -21.11 7.65
N ASN A 137 -10.01 -20.68 6.73
CA ASN A 137 -8.70 -20.10 7.02
C ASN A 137 -8.70 -18.56 7.02
N TRP A 138 -9.87 -17.92 6.99
CA TRP A 138 -10.05 -16.47 7.07
C TRP A 138 -10.64 -16.06 8.42
N TYR A 139 -9.94 -15.15 9.14
CA TYR A 139 -10.28 -14.69 10.49
C TYR A 139 -10.32 -13.18 10.61
N SER A 140 -10.08 -12.45 9.53
CA SER A 140 -10.12 -11.00 9.48
C SER A 140 -11.48 -10.49 9.04
N ASP A 141 -11.79 -9.24 9.40
CA ASP A 141 -12.97 -8.55 8.86
C ASP A 141 -12.69 -8.08 7.42
N ALA A 142 -13.74 -8.01 6.59
CA ALA A 142 -13.64 -7.49 5.23
C ALA A 142 -13.14 -6.03 5.19
N LEU A 143 -13.53 -5.23 6.18
CA LEU A 143 -13.12 -3.84 6.38
C LEU A 143 -12.42 -3.71 7.73
N ALA A 144 -11.25 -3.07 7.78
CA ALA A 144 -10.53 -2.93 9.03
C ALA A 144 -11.17 -1.90 9.97
N GLY A 145 -10.92 -2.08 11.27
CA GLY A 145 -11.39 -1.15 12.29
C GLY A 145 -10.88 0.27 12.06
N GLY A 146 -11.77 1.27 12.11
CA GLY A 146 -11.42 2.68 11.94
C GLY A 146 -11.35 3.16 10.48
N TRP A 147 -11.80 2.34 9.52
CA TRP A 147 -12.09 2.79 8.17
C TRP A 147 -13.38 3.62 8.16
N SER A 148 -13.42 4.68 7.34
CA SER A 148 -14.61 5.53 7.26
C SER A 148 -15.68 4.86 6.43
N TRP A 149 -16.86 4.63 7.01
CA TRP A 149 -17.98 3.99 6.29
C TRP A 149 -18.43 4.76 5.04
N GLU A 150 -18.18 6.08 4.98
CA GLU A 150 -18.52 6.92 3.84
C GLU A 150 -17.70 6.60 2.58
N ASP A 151 -16.54 5.97 2.77
CA ASP A 151 -15.61 5.66 1.68
C ASP A 151 -15.89 4.29 1.00
N TYR A 152 -16.99 3.62 1.35
CA TYR A 152 -17.31 2.25 0.91
C TYR A 152 -17.34 2.03 -0.62
N SER A 153 -17.50 3.08 -1.40
CA SER A 153 -17.53 3.02 -2.87
C SER A 153 -16.24 3.54 -3.52
N GLU A 154 -15.27 3.96 -2.71
CA GLU A 154 -13.98 4.47 -3.19
C GLU A 154 -13.00 3.32 -3.45
N ASP A 155 -12.22 3.43 -4.51
CA ASP A 155 -11.26 2.39 -4.95
C ASP A 155 -10.21 2.04 -3.90
N PHE A 156 -9.90 2.97 -3.00
CA PHE A 156 -8.94 2.77 -1.91
C PHE A 156 -9.53 2.06 -0.67
N MET A 157 -10.84 1.78 -0.63
CA MET A 157 -11.52 1.07 0.48
C MET A 157 -12.10 -0.26 0.01
N THR A 158 -11.30 -1.05 -0.67
CA THR A 158 -11.66 -2.38 -1.16
C THR A 158 -11.74 -3.39 -0.02
N GLU A 159 -12.79 -4.21 0.01
CA GLU A 159 -12.94 -5.30 0.96
C GLU A 159 -11.83 -6.34 0.82
N ARG A 160 -11.31 -6.81 1.96
CA ARG A 160 -10.34 -7.90 2.04
C ARG A 160 -11.04 -9.24 2.03
N THR A 161 -10.39 -10.27 1.51
CA THR A 161 -10.95 -11.63 1.44
C THR A 161 -9.85 -12.68 1.33
N ALA A 162 -10.17 -13.92 1.68
CA ALA A 162 -9.27 -15.06 1.52
C ALA A 162 -8.90 -15.31 0.05
N PHE A 163 -9.81 -15.03 -0.87
CA PHE A 163 -9.68 -15.32 -2.30
C PHE A 163 -10.04 -14.08 -3.15
N PRO A 164 -9.12 -13.11 -3.24
CA PRO A 164 -9.32 -11.94 -4.10
C PRO A 164 -9.43 -12.33 -5.58
N VAL A 165 -10.37 -11.70 -6.28
CA VAL A 165 -10.56 -11.88 -7.72
C VAL A 165 -10.78 -10.53 -8.37
N TYR A 166 -10.06 -10.22 -9.45
CA TYR A 166 -10.08 -8.91 -10.11
C TYR A 166 -9.77 -7.72 -9.17
N GLY A 167 -8.95 -7.96 -8.13
CA GLY A 167 -8.66 -6.95 -7.12
C GLY A 167 -9.85 -6.54 -6.26
N ASN A 168 -10.90 -7.37 -6.20
CA ASN A 168 -12.19 -7.10 -5.53
C ASN A 168 -12.86 -5.80 -6.01
N GLN A 169 -12.63 -5.44 -7.27
CA GLN A 169 -13.16 -4.23 -7.90
C GLN A 169 -13.75 -4.54 -9.29
N ILE A 170 -14.73 -3.74 -9.69
CA ILE A 170 -15.21 -3.69 -11.06
C ILE A 170 -14.65 -2.44 -11.72
N HIS A 171 -13.95 -2.63 -12.83
CA HIS A 171 -13.40 -1.54 -13.62
C HIS A 171 -14.40 -1.12 -14.68
N TRP A 172 -14.92 0.09 -14.57
CA TRP A 172 -15.91 0.66 -15.46
C TRP A 172 -15.26 1.60 -16.46
N TYR A 173 -15.73 1.56 -17.69
CA TYR A 173 -15.22 2.37 -18.79
C TYR A 173 -16.36 3.07 -19.50
N GLN A 174 -16.13 4.31 -19.91
CA GLN A 174 -16.96 5.08 -20.80
C GLN A 174 -16.16 5.46 -22.04
N GLU A 175 -16.74 5.24 -23.23
CA GLU A 175 -16.19 5.68 -24.51
C GLU A 175 -17.29 6.36 -25.32
N LYS A 176 -16.95 7.43 -26.04
CA LYS A 176 -17.85 8.16 -26.93
C LYS A 176 -17.31 8.11 -28.34
N SER A 177 -18.14 7.67 -29.27
CA SER A 177 -17.84 7.73 -30.70
C SER A 177 -18.73 8.78 -31.38
N LYS A 178 -18.14 9.60 -32.24
CA LYS A 178 -18.90 10.44 -33.15
C LYS A 178 -19.34 9.59 -34.34
N LYS A 179 -20.64 9.51 -34.59
CA LYS A 179 -21.16 9.00 -35.86
C LYS A 179 -21.62 10.19 -36.71
N GLU A 180 -21.06 10.34 -37.89
CA GLU A 180 -21.67 11.11 -38.93
C GLU A 180 -22.94 10.37 -39.41
N ASN A 181 -24.09 10.92 -39.12
CA ASN A 181 -25.33 10.40 -39.68
C ASN A 181 -25.61 11.15 -41.01
N PRO A 182 -25.50 10.49 -42.18
CA PRO A 182 -25.70 11.14 -43.47
C PRO A 182 -27.12 11.68 -43.69
N SER A 183 -28.07 11.24 -42.86
CA SER A 183 -29.49 11.61 -43.00
C SER A 183 -29.95 12.73 -42.08
N TYR A 184 -29.14 13.12 -41.12
CA TYR A 184 -29.39 14.24 -40.18
C TYR A 184 -28.12 15.03 -39.96
N PRO A 185 -28.07 16.33 -40.31
CA PRO A 185 -26.90 17.16 -39.97
C PRO A 185 -26.91 17.50 -38.48
N GLY A 186 -26.32 16.65 -37.70
CA GLY A 186 -26.12 16.76 -36.28
C GLY A 186 -25.34 15.54 -35.82
N ASP A 187 -24.13 15.73 -35.30
CA ASP A 187 -23.31 14.66 -34.77
C ASP A 187 -24.07 13.92 -33.67
N THR A 188 -24.50 12.69 -33.93
CA THR A 188 -24.98 11.80 -32.89
C THR A 188 -23.74 11.20 -32.19
N VAL A 189 -23.68 11.36 -30.88
CA VAL A 189 -22.61 10.77 -30.05
C VAL A 189 -23.17 9.51 -29.42
N ASP A 190 -22.66 8.35 -29.85
CA ASP A 190 -22.96 7.10 -29.16
C ASP A 190 -22.06 6.99 -27.91
N VAL A 191 -22.67 6.67 -26.80
CA VAL A 191 -21.98 6.47 -25.52
C VAL A 191 -21.98 4.97 -25.20
N PHE A 192 -20.79 4.37 -25.10
CA PHE A 192 -20.61 3.00 -24.70
C PHE A 192 -20.09 2.98 -23.26
N ILE A 193 -20.77 2.21 -22.39
CA ILE A 193 -20.33 1.98 -21.02
C ILE A 193 -20.27 0.46 -20.82
N TYR A 194 -19.13 0.00 -20.35
CA TYR A 194 -18.86 -1.42 -20.10
C TYR A 194 -17.99 -1.62 -18.86
N SER A 195 -17.93 -2.84 -18.37
CA SER A 195 -17.14 -3.20 -17.18
C SER A 195 -16.18 -4.35 -17.46
N ASN A 196 -15.15 -4.45 -16.63
CA ASN A 196 -14.24 -5.57 -16.56
C ASN A 196 -13.99 -5.94 -15.07
N PRO A 197 -14.36 -7.15 -14.60
CA PRO A 197 -15.12 -8.16 -15.35
C PRO A 197 -16.50 -7.64 -15.79
N GLU A 198 -17.08 -8.27 -16.82
CA GLU A 198 -18.49 -8.07 -17.16
C GLU A 198 -19.36 -8.59 -16.01
N VAL A 199 -20.38 -7.84 -15.64
CA VAL A 199 -21.26 -8.18 -14.51
C VAL A 199 -22.72 -8.13 -14.93
N ASN A 200 -23.50 -9.09 -14.40
CA ASN A 200 -24.96 -9.17 -14.58
C ASN A 200 -25.72 -8.56 -13.40
N TRP A 201 -25.08 -7.68 -12.64
CA TRP A 201 -25.67 -7.01 -11.48
C TRP A 201 -26.53 -5.80 -11.88
N PRO A 202 -27.45 -5.33 -11.00
CA PRO A 202 -28.26 -4.15 -11.29
C PRO A 202 -27.43 -2.91 -11.59
N VAL A 203 -27.70 -2.28 -12.73
CA VAL A 203 -27.04 -1.05 -13.17
C VAL A 203 -28.12 -0.02 -13.50
N ASN A 204 -28.03 1.14 -12.88
CA ASN A 204 -28.90 2.28 -13.12
C ASN A 204 -28.12 3.45 -13.73
N PHE A 205 -28.75 4.25 -14.55
CA PHE A 205 -28.15 5.41 -15.18
C PHE A 205 -28.73 6.69 -14.59
N SER A 206 -27.86 7.63 -14.22
CA SER A 206 -28.27 8.96 -13.79
C SER A 206 -28.73 9.78 -15.00
N SER A 207 -29.80 10.54 -14.83
CA SER A 207 -30.22 11.54 -15.83
C SER A 207 -29.29 12.77 -15.87
N ILE A 208 -28.46 12.96 -14.86
CA ILE A 208 -27.55 14.10 -14.75
C ILE A 208 -26.18 13.68 -15.28
N LYS A 209 -25.60 14.50 -16.19
CA LYS A 209 -24.20 14.30 -16.62
C LYS A 209 -23.27 15.15 -15.77
N LYS A 210 -22.05 14.63 -15.55
CA LYS A 210 -20.99 15.34 -14.82
C LYS A 210 -19.79 15.63 -15.73
N SER A 211 -18.85 16.44 -15.24
CA SER A 211 -17.61 16.72 -15.97
C SER A 211 -16.79 15.46 -16.22
N ARG A 212 -16.83 14.49 -15.28
CA ARG A 212 -16.16 13.20 -15.36
C ARG A 212 -17.16 12.05 -15.25
N PHE A 213 -16.81 10.93 -15.85
CA PHE A 213 -17.50 9.66 -15.67
C PHE A 213 -17.35 9.22 -14.22
N GLU A 214 -18.45 8.87 -13.57
CA GLU A 214 -18.48 8.39 -12.20
C GLU A 214 -19.36 7.14 -12.10
N VAL A 215 -18.98 6.23 -11.24
CA VAL A 215 -19.80 5.08 -10.84
C VAL A 215 -19.80 5.00 -9.33
N LYS A 216 -20.95 4.73 -8.75
CA LYS A 216 -21.11 4.50 -7.31
C LYS A 216 -21.84 3.19 -7.09
N ARG A 217 -21.34 2.38 -6.16
CA ARG A 217 -22.02 1.19 -5.70
C ARG A 217 -23.04 1.56 -4.63
N ASP A 218 -24.12 0.79 -4.54
CA ASP A 218 -24.99 0.81 -3.35
C ASP A 218 -24.22 0.36 -2.11
N GLN A 219 -24.63 0.83 -0.94
CA GLN A 219 -23.92 0.54 0.30
C GLN A 219 -24.03 -0.94 0.71
N TYR A 220 -25.15 -1.59 0.42
CA TYR A 220 -25.49 -2.92 0.91
C TYR A 220 -25.57 -3.99 -0.17
N GLU A 221 -25.55 -3.59 -1.44
CA GLU A 221 -25.70 -4.47 -2.58
C GLU A 221 -24.67 -4.18 -3.69
N ASN A 222 -24.41 -5.20 -4.52
CA ASN A 222 -23.64 -5.05 -5.75
C ASN A 222 -24.55 -4.48 -6.86
N ALA A 223 -25.09 -3.29 -6.63
CA ALA A 223 -25.88 -2.51 -7.58
C ALA A 223 -25.16 -1.16 -7.84
N PHE A 224 -25.15 -0.70 -9.10
CA PHE A 224 -24.32 0.44 -9.49
C PHE A 224 -25.16 1.55 -10.11
N MET A 225 -24.83 2.79 -9.75
CA MET A 225 -25.32 4.01 -10.36
C MET A 225 -24.23 4.60 -11.24
N LEU A 226 -24.46 4.67 -12.53
CA LEU A 226 -23.55 5.21 -13.52
C LEU A 226 -23.94 6.65 -13.85
N VAL A 227 -22.96 7.54 -13.86
CA VAL A 227 -23.12 8.96 -14.21
C VAL A 227 -22.25 9.26 -15.41
N GLU A 228 -22.89 9.54 -16.55
CA GLU A 228 -22.16 9.86 -17.79
C GLU A 228 -21.27 11.10 -17.59
N GLY A 229 -19.99 10.97 -17.97
CA GLY A 229 -19.05 12.08 -18.04
C GLY A 229 -19.17 12.86 -19.34
N LEU A 230 -18.90 14.16 -19.33
CA LEU A 230 -18.85 14.98 -20.55
C LEU A 230 -17.60 14.70 -21.40
N GLN A 231 -16.57 14.10 -20.83
CA GLN A 231 -15.33 13.71 -21.51
C GLN A 231 -15.55 12.60 -22.54
N ALA A 232 -14.70 12.52 -23.57
CA ALA A 232 -14.81 11.53 -24.65
C ALA A 232 -14.56 10.09 -24.15
N SER A 233 -13.66 9.92 -23.18
CA SER A 233 -13.39 8.64 -22.52
C SER A 233 -13.20 8.84 -21.01
N GLY A 234 -13.53 7.84 -20.24
CA GLY A 234 -13.35 7.86 -18.78
C GLY A 234 -13.32 6.45 -18.23
N SER A 235 -12.65 6.27 -17.11
CA SER A 235 -12.64 5.01 -16.36
C SER A 235 -12.68 5.28 -14.87
N THR A 236 -13.25 4.36 -14.14
CA THR A 236 -13.25 4.33 -12.66
C THR A 236 -13.32 2.90 -12.17
N SER A 237 -12.74 2.62 -11.02
CA SER A 237 -12.80 1.33 -10.36
C SER A 237 -13.63 1.46 -9.10
N VAL A 238 -14.51 0.51 -8.87
CA VAL A 238 -15.43 0.53 -7.72
C VAL A 238 -15.39 -0.84 -7.04
N PRO A 239 -15.13 -0.89 -5.72
CA PRO A 239 -15.14 -2.14 -4.97
C PRO A 239 -16.51 -2.81 -5.03
N TYR A 240 -16.52 -4.14 -5.12
CA TYR A 240 -17.74 -4.91 -4.91
C TYR A 240 -17.79 -5.50 -3.50
N ILE A 241 -18.99 -5.82 -3.01
CA ILE A 241 -19.19 -6.54 -1.76
C ILE A 241 -18.85 -8.01 -2.01
N THR A 242 -17.85 -8.51 -1.29
CA THR A 242 -17.25 -9.82 -1.53
C THR A 242 -18.09 -10.98 -0.99
N LYS A 243 -18.89 -10.74 0.04
CA LYS A 243 -19.61 -11.79 0.79
C LYS A 243 -18.67 -12.94 1.19
N GLY A 244 -17.52 -12.58 1.75
CA GLY A 244 -16.42 -13.51 1.97
C GLY A 244 -15.72 -13.85 0.66
N ILE A 245 -15.94 -15.03 0.09
CA ILE A 245 -15.39 -15.46 -1.21
C ILE A 245 -16.46 -15.68 -2.29
N GLU A 246 -17.75 -15.56 -1.92
CA GLU A 246 -18.87 -15.98 -2.78
C GLU A 246 -18.96 -15.18 -4.06
N THR A 247 -18.86 -13.84 -3.97
CA THR A 247 -18.91 -12.97 -5.16
C THR A 247 -17.72 -13.21 -6.10
N GLY A 248 -16.52 -13.47 -5.54
CA GLY A 248 -15.36 -13.84 -6.33
C GLY A 248 -15.54 -15.14 -7.10
N ILE A 249 -16.16 -16.15 -6.47
CA ILE A 249 -16.50 -17.44 -7.10
C ILE A 249 -17.55 -17.23 -8.20
N GLU A 250 -18.55 -16.40 -7.98
CA GLU A 250 -19.58 -16.05 -8.98
C GLU A 250 -18.93 -15.45 -10.24
N LEU A 251 -18.08 -14.45 -10.08
CA LEU A 251 -17.36 -13.82 -11.19
C LEU A 251 -16.43 -14.80 -11.93
N LEU A 252 -15.86 -15.77 -11.23
CA LEU A 252 -15.01 -16.79 -11.83
C LEU A 252 -15.80 -17.81 -12.64
N HIS A 253 -17.06 -18.09 -12.28
CA HIS A 253 -17.88 -19.08 -12.97
C HIS A 253 -17.94 -18.77 -14.48
N ASP A 254 -18.24 -17.54 -14.84
CA ASP A 254 -18.37 -17.13 -16.24
C ASP A 254 -17.04 -17.19 -16.97
N SER A 255 -15.96 -16.77 -16.32
CA SER A 255 -14.61 -16.76 -16.92
C SER A 255 -14.01 -18.17 -17.08
N LEU A 256 -14.20 -19.04 -16.09
CA LEU A 256 -13.68 -20.41 -16.10
C LEU A 256 -14.54 -21.39 -16.90
N GLY A 257 -15.84 -21.11 -17.07
CA GLY A 257 -16.82 -22.02 -17.64
C GLY A 257 -17.10 -23.24 -16.74
N LYS A 258 -16.84 -23.14 -15.44
CA LYS A 258 -17.07 -24.19 -14.44
C LYS A 258 -17.28 -23.59 -13.04
N SER A 259 -18.04 -24.30 -12.21
CA SER A 259 -18.33 -23.87 -10.85
C SER A 259 -17.22 -24.26 -9.88
N ILE A 260 -17.01 -23.42 -8.87
CA ILE A 260 -16.25 -23.72 -7.66
C ILE A 260 -17.25 -23.74 -6.51
N SER A 261 -17.29 -24.84 -5.74
CA SER A 261 -18.17 -24.97 -4.59
C SER A 261 -17.41 -24.75 -3.28
N ILE A 262 -18.10 -24.25 -2.26
CA ILE A 262 -17.50 -24.13 -0.92
C ILE A 262 -17.36 -25.54 -0.33
N ALA A 263 -16.16 -25.85 0.19
CA ALA A 263 -15.86 -27.13 0.80
C ALA A 263 -16.57 -27.27 2.14
N ASP A 264 -17.08 -28.50 2.40
CA ASP A 264 -17.65 -28.87 3.69
C ASP A 264 -16.56 -29.24 4.72
N ALA A 265 -16.99 -29.44 5.96
CA ALA A 265 -16.08 -29.79 7.06
C ALA A 265 -15.42 -31.18 6.86
N GLU A 266 -16.07 -32.14 6.17
CA GLU A 266 -15.49 -33.44 5.88
C GLU A 266 -14.32 -33.31 4.90
N MET A 267 -14.48 -32.57 3.81
CA MET A 267 -13.40 -32.28 2.85
C MET A 267 -12.24 -31.59 3.53
N ILE A 268 -12.50 -30.54 4.35
CA ILE A 268 -11.50 -29.81 5.07
C ILE A 268 -10.69 -30.67 6.03
N SER A 269 -11.36 -31.60 6.73
CA SER A 269 -10.71 -32.52 7.68
C SER A 269 -9.65 -33.41 7.03
N LYS A 270 -9.78 -33.70 5.75
CA LYS A 270 -8.84 -34.53 4.97
C LYS A 270 -7.54 -33.81 4.65
N LEU A 271 -7.51 -32.46 4.71
CA LEU A 271 -6.31 -31.63 4.34
C LEU A 271 -5.06 -32.02 5.12
N ASN A 272 -5.18 -32.34 6.41
CA ASN A 272 -4.02 -32.67 7.25
C ASN A 272 -3.27 -33.93 6.81
N SER A 273 -3.91 -34.79 6.02
CA SER A 273 -3.32 -36.02 5.49
C SER A 273 -2.90 -35.95 4.02
N LEU A 274 -3.22 -34.84 3.35
CA LEU A 274 -2.99 -34.70 1.92
C LEU A 274 -1.74 -33.85 1.62
N LYS A 275 -1.07 -34.22 0.55
CA LYS A 275 -0.07 -33.34 -0.08
C LYS A 275 -0.79 -32.28 -0.90
N TYR A 276 -0.21 -31.11 -0.99
CA TYR A 276 -0.69 -30.03 -1.85
C TYR A 276 0.38 -29.59 -2.82
N ASP A 277 -0.08 -29.15 -3.99
CA ASP A 277 0.73 -28.44 -4.98
C ASP A 277 0.56 -26.94 -4.77
N THR A 278 1.67 -26.19 -4.71
CA THR A 278 1.64 -24.74 -4.66
C THR A 278 1.57 -24.16 -6.06
N VAL A 279 0.53 -23.41 -6.36
CA VAL A 279 0.47 -22.60 -7.57
C VAL A 279 0.99 -21.22 -7.22
N TYR A 280 2.06 -20.81 -7.89
CA TYR A 280 2.65 -19.47 -7.73
C TYR A 280 2.09 -18.51 -8.76
N SER A 281 1.93 -17.23 -8.37
CA SER A 281 1.49 -16.15 -9.23
C SER A 281 2.66 -15.22 -9.60
N GLN A 282 2.61 -14.00 -9.11
CA GLN A 282 3.53 -12.92 -9.44
C GLN A 282 4.79 -12.94 -8.57
N TYR A 283 5.83 -12.24 -9.02
CA TYR A 283 6.95 -11.95 -8.14
C TYR A 283 6.52 -10.99 -7.02
N THR A 284 6.88 -11.31 -5.79
CA THR A 284 6.56 -10.51 -4.60
C THR A 284 7.01 -9.06 -4.76
N ASP A 285 8.22 -8.84 -5.27
CA ASP A 285 8.75 -7.49 -5.47
C ASP A 285 7.98 -6.69 -6.54
N SER A 286 7.37 -7.34 -7.51
CA SER A 286 6.50 -6.68 -8.51
C SER A 286 5.24 -6.12 -7.85
N LEU A 287 4.60 -6.90 -6.99
CA LEU A 287 3.43 -6.46 -6.23
C LEU A 287 3.81 -5.35 -5.24
N LEU A 288 4.89 -5.52 -4.47
CA LEU A 288 5.37 -4.53 -3.52
C LEU A 288 5.75 -3.21 -4.18
N LYS A 289 6.33 -3.24 -5.38
CA LYS A 289 6.61 -2.04 -6.16
C LYS A 289 5.33 -1.28 -6.50
N ILE A 290 4.30 -1.95 -7.00
CA ILE A 290 3.00 -1.31 -7.30
C ILE A 290 2.39 -0.74 -6.01
N MET A 291 2.34 -1.52 -4.94
CA MET A 291 1.85 -1.11 -3.62
C MET A 291 2.51 0.18 -3.13
N MET A 292 3.83 0.28 -3.24
CA MET A 292 4.58 1.45 -2.75
C MET A 292 4.48 2.65 -3.69
N HIS A 293 4.51 2.44 -5.02
CA HIS A 293 4.49 3.50 -6.03
C HIS A 293 3.10 4.12 -6.20
N ARG A 294 2.03 3.32 -6.23
CA ARG A 294 0.64 3.76 -6.34
C ARG A 294 0.03 4.06 -4.98
N SER A 295 0.67 3.58 -3.91
CA SER A 295 0.12 3.61 -2.55
C SER A 295 -1.14 2.77 -2.38
N ASP A 296 -1.17 1.62 -3.02
CA ASP A 296 -2.31 0.72 -3.07
C ASP A 296 -2.64 0.15 -1.69
N ASN A 297 -3.86 0.42 -1.19
CA ASN A 297 -4.29 -0.05 0.12
C ASN A 297 -4.58 -1.55 0.09
N PHE A 298 -5.31 -1.99 -0.94
CA PHE A 298 -5.71 -3.38 -1.06
C PHE A 298 -4.52 -4.33 -1.09
N TYR A 299 -3.49 -3.99 -1.89
CA TYR A 299 -2.27 -4.78 -1.92
C TYR A 299 -1.55 -4.82 -0.56
N ALA A 300 -1.59 -3.71 0.18
CA ALA A 300 -0.94 -3.67 1.49
C ALA A 300 -1.66 -4.54 2.52
N ASP A 301 -2.97 -4.44 2.59
CA ASP A 301 -3.79 -5.21 3.53
C ASP A 301 -3.73 -6.71 3.20
N GLN A 302 -3.85 -7.08 1.92
CA GLN A 302 -3.73 -8.48 1.48
C GLN A 302 -2.30 -9.03 1.68
N CYS A 303 -1.24 -8.24 1.50
CA CYS A 303 0.12 -8.67 1.82
C CYS A 303 0.25 -9.08 3.29
N LEU A 304 -0.38 -8.35 4.20
CA LEU A 304 -0.34 -8.67 5.63
C LEU A 304 -1.08 -9.98 5.93
N GLU A 305 -2.23 -10.20 5.27
CA GLU A 305 -2.96 -11.47 5.33
C GLU A 305 -2.15 -12.64 4.76
N MET A 306 -1.44 -12.42 3.65
CA MET A 306 -0.53 -13.42 3.09
C MET A 306 0.63 -13.75 4.02
N VAL A 307 1.19 -12.76 4.73
CA VAL A 307 2.20 -12.99 5.77
C VAL A 307 1.62 -13.82 6.90
N SER A 308 0.40 -13.52 7.33
CA SER A 308 -0.33 -14.32 8.33
C SER A 308 -0.53 -15.77 7.86
N GLN A 309 -0.95 -15.97 6.62
CA GLN A 309 -1.12 -17.30 6.01
C GLN A 309 0.19 -18.10 6.01
N GLN A 310 1.32 -17.46 5.68
CA GLN A 310 2.63 -18.11 5.72
C GLN A 310 3.07 -18.49 7.13
N TRP A 311 2.71 -17.69 8.13
CA TRP A 311 3.13 -17.88 9.52
C TRP A 311 2.24 -18.87 10.27
N PHE A 312 0.91 -18.73 10.13
CA PHE A 312 -0.08 -19.44 10.93
C PHE A 312 -0.92 -20.43 10.14
N GLN A 313 -0.75 -20.53 8.82
CA GLN A 313 -1.65 -21.24 7.90
C GLN A 313 -3.11 -20.75 7.96
N LYS A 314 -3.30 -19.52 8.44
CA LYS A 314 -4.56 -18.79 8.45
C LYS A 314 -4.31 -17.30 8.21
N MET A 315 -5.31 -16.64 7.67
CA MET A 315 -5.32 -15.19 7.46
C MET A 315 -6.01 -14.52 8.65
N ASP A 316 -5.22 -13.81 9.46
CA ASP A 316 -5.64 -13.16 10.71
C ASP A 316 -4.71 -11.95 10.93
N GLU A 317 -5.15 -10.78 10.42
CA GLU A 317 -4.37 -9.55 10.49
C GLU A 317 -3.97 -9.19 11.91
N SER A 318 -4.91 -9.27 12.84
CA SER A 318 -4.64 -8.93 14.24
C SER A 318 -3.60 -9.86 14.87
N ALA A 319 -3.68 -11.15 14.58
CA ALA A 319 -2.71 -12.12 15.09
C ALA A 319 -1.30 -11.86 14.55
N ILE A 320 -1.16 -11.61 13.24
CA ILE A 320 0.15 -11.38 12.65
C ILE A 320 0.75 -10.04 13.07
N ILE A 321 -0.05 -8.98 13.20
CA ILE A 321 0.41 -7.70 13.75
C ILE A 321 0.97 -7.90 15.16
N ASN A 322 0.22 -8.57 16.04
CA ASN A 322 0.65 -8.84 17.42
C ASN A 322 1.93 -9.67 17.47
N GLU A 323 2.02 -10.70 16.62
CA GLU A 323 3.21 -11.53 16.51
C GLU A 323 4.46 -10.74 16.10
N LEU A 324 4.32 -9.92 15.05
CA LEU A 324 5.41 -9.06 14.56
C LEU A 324 5.85 -8.05 15.61
N LEU A 325 4.91 -7.38 16.27
CA LEU A 325 5.21 -6.39 17.32
C LEU A 325 5.84 -7.01 18.55
N SER A 326 5.46 -8.26 18.91
CA SER A 326 6.01 -8.92 20.10
C SER A 326 7.38 -9.56 19.87
N LYS A 327 7.72 -9.88 18.62
CA LYS A 327 8.98 -10.57 18.25
C LYS A 327 9.91 -9.68 17.44
N ASP A 328 9.72 -9.67 16.13
CA ASP A 328 10.66 -9.06 15.20
C ASP A 328 10.73 -7.53 15.30
N LEU A 329 9.63 -6.91 15.67
CA LEU A 329 9.49 -5.47 15.83
C LEU A 329 9.39 -5.04 17.30
N SER A 330 9.72 -5.92 18.26
CA SER A 330 9.66 -5.63 19.69
C SER A 330 10.58 -4.49 20.14
N ALA A 331 11.59 -4.15 19.34
CA ALA A 331 12.53 -3.07 19.59
C ALA A 331 12.11 -1.71 19.03
N PHE A 332 10.86 -1.54 18.59
CA PHE A 332 10.36 -0.20 18.22
C PHE A 332 10.61 0.80 19.35
N PRO A 333 11.14 2.00 19.06
CA PRO A 333 11.46 3.01 20.06
C PRO A 333 10.26 3.45 20.90
N GLN A 334 9.07 3.51 20.25
CA GLN A 334 7.79 3.71 20.90
C GLN A 334 6.96 2.43 20.80
N LYS A 335 5.84 2.37 21.51
CA LYS A 335 4.86 1.29 21.36
C LYS A 335 3.82 1.71 20.31
N PRO A 336 4.02 1.41 19.02
CA PRO A 336 3.09 1.82 18.00
C PRO A 336 1.75 1.11 18.17
N ARG A 337 0.67 1.77 17.77
CA ARG A 337 -0.61 1.12 17.52
C ARG A 337 -0.68 0.81 16.04
N TRP A 338 -0.64 -0.45 15.68
CA TRP A 338 -0.75 -0.92 14.31
C TRP A 338 -2.06 -1.67 14.14
N VAL A 339 -2.91 -1.28 13.19
CA VAL A 339 -4.30 -1.74 13.05
C VAL A 339 -4.55 -2.40 11.71
N ASP A 340 -3.98 -1.87 10.60
CA ASP A 340 -4.13 -2.39 9.25
C ASP A 340 -2.83 -2.32 8.45
N GLY A 341 -2.76 -3.04 7.35
CA GLY A 341 -1.58 -3.06 6.49
C GLY A 341 -1.38 -1.78 5.68
N SER A 342 -2.45 -1.08 5.36
CA SER A 342 -2.45 0.06 4.44
C SER A 342 -2.19 1.42 5.09
N GLY A 343 -2.60 1.58 6.35
CA GLY A 343 -2.64 2.87 7.02
C GLY A 343 -3.90 3.68 6.71
N LEU A 344 -4.94 3.06 6.19
CA LEU A 344 -6.24 3.69 5.98
C LEU A 344 -6.94 3.96 7.32
N SER A 345 -6.78 3.07 8.28
CA SER A 345 -7.28 3.25 9.64
C SER A 345 -6.62 4.45 10.32
N ARG A 346 -7.44 5.39 10.80
CA ARG A 346 -6.97 6.52 11.64
C ARG A 346 -6.53 6.09 13.03
N TYR A 347 -6.74 4.83 13.39
CA TYR A 347 -6.29 4.27 14.66
C TYR A 347 -4.83 3.82 14.64
N ASN A 348 -4.19 3.73 13.47
CA ASN A 348 -2.76 3.55 13.39
C ASN A 348 -2.01 4.74 14.00
N LEU A 349 -1.03 4.46 14.85
CA LEU A 349 -0.18 5.46 15.49
C LEU A 349 1.27 4.99 15.47
N PHE A 350 2.14 5.78 14.88
CA PHE A 350 3.59 5.58 14.85
C PHE A 350 4.31 6.90 15.11
N SER A 351 5.51 6.82 15.64
CA SER A 351 6.37 7.99 15.78
C SER A 351 7.34 8.15 14.60
N PRO A 352 7.93 9.33 14.36
CA PRO A 352 9.04 9.48 13.44
C PRO A 352 10.23 8.54 13.74
N ASP A 353 10.53 8.30 15.02
CA ASP A 353 11.58 7.36 15.42
C ASP A 353 11.22 5.91 15.08
N ASP A 354 9.94 5.51 15.15
CA ASP A 354 9.49 4.20 14.71
C ASP A 354 9.67 4.03 13.20
N MET A 355 9.37 5.07 12.42
CA MET A 355 9.58 5.05 10.96
C MET A 355 11.08 4.96 10.61
N VAL A 356 11.93 5.68 11.33
CA VAL A 356 13.38 5.58 11.18
C VAL A 356 13.88 4.19 11.56
N PHE A 357 13.39 3.63 12.66
CA PHE A 357 13.74 2.29 13.11
C PHE A 357 13.45 1.23 12.05
N ILE A 358 12.22 1.20 11.51
CA ILE A 358 11.84 0.18 10.53
C ILE A 358 12.60 0.34 9.21
N LEU A 359 12.85 1.57 8.75
CA LEU A 359 13.65 1.85 7.56
C LEU A 359 15.11 1.42 7.76
N ASN A 360 15.69 1.68 8.92
CA ASN A 360 17.06 1.23 9.24
C ASN A 360 17.15 -0.30 9.34
N LYS A 361 16.15 -0.93 9.94
CA LYS A 361 16.05 -2.40 10.00
C LYS A 361 15.94 -2.99 8.59
N MET A 362 15.07 -2.44 7.76
CA MET A 362 14.93 -2.84 6.35
C MET A 362 16.26 -2.72 5.60
N LYS A 363 16.97 -1.60 5.74
CA LYS A 363 18.28 -1.37 5.10
C LYS A 363 19.34 -2.38 5.54
N ASN A 364 19.30 -2.81 6.78
CA ASN A 364 20.28 -3.76 7.31
C ASN A 364 19.97 -5.22 6.93
N GLU A 365 18.70 -5.56 6.69
CA GLU A 365 18.27 -6.93 6.42
C GLU A 365 17.99 -7.21 4.94
N GLN A 366 17.81 -6.18 4.11
CA GLN A 366 17.48 -6.32 2.70
C GLN A 366 18.54 -5.72 1.80
N PRO A 367 18.79 -6.30 0.62
CA PRO A 367 19.69 -5.73 -0.37
C PRO A 367 19.23 -4.32 -0.79
N TRP A 368 20.15 -3.39 -0.86
CA TRP A 368 19.83 -2.00 -1.19
C TRP A 368 19.14 -1.85 -2.56
N GLU A 369 19.58 -2.63 -3.55
CA GLU A 369 18.97 -2.62 -4.89
C GLU A 369 17.51 -3.07 -4.87
N ARG A 370 17.15 -4.01 -3.98
CA ARG A 370 15.78 -4.44 -3.77
C ARG A 370 14.93 -3.28 -3.22
N ILE A 371 15.43 -2.57 -2.22
CA ILE A 371 14.75 -1.40 -1.64
C ILE A 371 14.52 -0.32 -2.70
N LYS A 372 15.55 0.02 -3.50
CA LYS A 372 15.44 1.01 -4.59
C LYS A 372 14.44 0.61 -5.69
N THR A 373 14.27 -0.68 -5.92
CA THR A 373 13.29 -1.18 -6.88
C THR A 373 11.86 -1.02 -6.38
N ILE A 374 11.64 -1.24 -5.08
CA ILE A 374 10.31 -1.25 -4.46
C ILE A 374 9.86 0.16 -4.08
N PHE A 375 10.75 1.00 -3.54
CA PHE A 375 10.37 2.35 -3.12
C PHE A 375 10.29 3.32 -4.29
N PRO A 376 9.28 4.19 -4.35
CA PRO A 376 9.24 5.25 -5.35
C PRO A 376 10.39 6.24 -5.12
N LYS A 377 10.99 6.66 -6.22
CA LYS A 377 11.99 7.73 -6.29
C LYS A 377 11.31 9.05 -6.60
N VAL A 378 11.89 10.17 -6.19
CA VAL A 378 11.43 11.51 -6.60
C VAL A 378 11.26 11.58 -8.12
N GLY A 379 10.13 12.15 -8.53
CA GLY A 379 9.69 12.19 -9.93
C GLY A 379 8.81 11.01 -10.37
N ASN A 380 8.70 9.94 -9.56
CA ASN A 380 7.93 8.74 -9.89
C ASN A 380 6.83 8.44 -8.87
N GLY A 381 5.76 7.78 -9.31
CA GLY A 381 4.67 7.33 -8.44
C GLY A 381 4.11 8.48 -7.59
N THR A 382 3.90 8.24 -6.30
CA THR A 382 3.40 9.26 -5.35
C THR A 382 4.39 10.40 -5.10
N LEU A 383 5.66 10.26 -5.53
CA LEU A 383 6.69 11.30 -5.48
C LEU A 383 6.81 12.12 -6.77
N SER A 384 5.92 11.95 -7.76
CA SER A 384 5.95 12.67 -9.05
C SER A 384 5.92 14.20 -8.91
N ARG A 385 5.29 14.70 -7.83
CA ARG A 385 5.18 16.14 -7.53
C ARG A 385 6.31 16.68 -6.63
N TYR A 386 7.23 15.81 -6.18
CA TYR A 386 8.42 16.24 -5.44
C TYR A 386 9.54 16.56 -6.42
N LYS A 387 10.37 17.56 -6.08
CA LYS A 387 11.46 18.03 -6.93
C LYS A 387 12.74 18.10 -6.11
N THR A 388 13.87 17.72 -6.70
CA THR A 388 15.20 17.87 -6.13
C THR A 388 16.06 18.70 -7.06
N LYS A 389 16.96 19.52 -6.52
CA LYS A 389 17.74 20.49 -7.32
C LYS A 389 18.84 19.86 -8.16
N SER A 390 19.49 18.81 -7.75
CA SER A 390 20.65 18.29 -8.50
C SER A 390 21.00 16.86 -8.11
N GLY A 391 20.41 15.90 -8.83
CA GLY A 391 20.87 14.51 -8.78
C GLY A 391 20.73 13.77 -7.45
N GLU A 392 20.20 14.42 -6.44
CA GLU A 392 19.91 13.83 -5.15
C GLU A 392 18.84 12.77 -5.27
N PHE A 393 19.04 11.66 -4.61
CA PHE A 393 18.11 10.55 -4.69
C PHE A 393 17.36 10.40 -3.37
N ILE A 394 16.05 10.66 -3.40
CA ILE A 394 15.14 10.37 -2.31
C ILE A 394 14.28 9.19 -2.75
N TYR A 395 14.31 8.14 -1.95
CA TYR A 395 13.44 6.98 -2.05
C TYR A 395 12.54 6.97 -0.81
N ALA A 396 11.25 7.25 -0.97
CA ALA A 396 10.40 7.47 0.18
C ALA A 396 8.95 7.05 -0.07
N LYS A 397 8.23 6.83 1.01
CA LYS A 397 6.78 6.61 1.00
C LYS A 397 6.07 7.84 1.52
N THR A 398 5.09 8.32 0.76
CA THR A 398 4.15 9.34 1.22
C THR A 398 3.05 8.72 2.08
N GLY A 399 2.53 9.50 3.02
CA GLY A 399 1.30 9.19 3.75
C GLY A 399 0.40 10.42 3.77
N SER A 400 -0.82 10.33 3.25
CA SER A 400 -1.74 11.46 3.23
C SER A 400 -3.19 11.03 3.41
N MET A 401 -3.92 11.79 4.21
CA MET A 401 -5.37 11.76 4.38
C MET A 401 -5.83 13.11 4.92
N GLY A 402 -7.12 13.34 5.08
CA GLY A 402 -7.64 14.61 5.60
C GLY A 402 -6.90 15.05 6.87
N GLY A 403 -6.21 16.20 6.82
CA GLY A 403 -5.44 16.74 7.94
C GLY A 403 -4.09 16.07 8.24
N VAL A 404 -3.60 15.17 7.37
CA VAL A 404 -2.36 14.41 7.56
C VAL A 404 -1.51 14.43 6.30
N MET A 405 -0.23 14.75 6.43
CA MET A 405 0.75 14.62 5.36
C MET A 405 2.11 14.21 5.92
N ASN A 406 2.58 13.03 5.52
CA ASN A 406 3.81 12.41 6.00
C ASN A 406 4.72 12.01 4.84
N LEU A 407 6.02 11.95 5.12
CA LEU A 407 7.02 11.45 4.19
C LEU A 407 8.16 10.79 4.98
N SER A 408 8.42 9.52 4.72
CA SER A 408 9.51 8.78 5.38
C SER A 408 10.27 7.93 4.36
N GLY A 409 11.60 7.87 4.50
CA GLY A 409 12.42 7.14 3.56
C GLY A 409 13.92 7.42 3.68
N PHE A 410 14.59 7.30 2.56
CA PHE A 410 16.04 7.40 2.42
C PHE A 410 16.39 8.61 1.56
N ILE A 411 17.45 9.31 1.92
CA ILE A 411 18.02 10.41 1.15
C ILE A 411 19.51 10.21 0.96
N PHE A 412 20.00 10.35 -0.29
CA PHE A 412 21.40 10.35 -0.61
C PHE A 412 21.89 11.80 -0.68
N THR A 413 22.90 12.12 0.12
CA THR A 413 23.36 13.50 0.33
C THR A 413 24.47 13.90 -0.63
N ASP A 414 24.80 15.21 -0.71
CA ASP A 414 25.88 15.74 -1.53
C ASP A 414 27.25 15.18 -1.15
N LYS A 415 27.45 14.87 0.12
CA LYS A 415 28.67 14.20 0.63
C LYS A 415 28.66 12.68 0.45
N LYS A 416 27.77 12.15 -0.41
CA LYS A 416 27.71 10.74 -0.78
C LYS A 416 27.33 9.82 0.39
N LYS A 417 26.49 10.30 1.30
CA LYS A 417 25.98 9.53 2.43
C LYS A 417 24.51 9.19 2.23
N TRP A 418 24.10 8.05 2.75
CA TRP A 418 22.69 7.72 2.94
C TRP A 418 22.25 8.12 4.33
N LEU A 419 21.19 8.90 4.42
CA LEU A 419 20.47 9.18 5.65
C LEU A 419 19.07 8.62 5.57
N ILE A 420 18.48 8.38 6.73
CA ILE A 420 17.08 7.98 6.88
C ILE A 420 16.33 9.17 7.47
N PHE A 421 15.13 9.42 6.99
CA PHE A 421 14.32 10.51 7.51
C PHE A 421 12.84 10.13 7.67
N SER A 422 12.18 10.79 8.59
CA SER A 422 10.73 10.82 8.73
C SER A 422 10.27 12.22 9.06
N VAL A 423 9.32 12.75 8.28
CA VAL A 423 8.61 14.01 8.55
C VAL A 423 7.14 13.68 8.60
N MET A 424 6.51 13.88 9.76
CA MET A 424 5.11 13.59 10.01
C MET A 424 4.39 14.85 10.44
N ILE A 425 3.32 15.22 9.71
CA ILE A 425 2.52 16.42 9.95
C ILE A 425 1.07 16.02 10.06
N ASN A 426 0.50 16.25 11.23
CA ASN A 426 -0.87 15.91 11.54
C ASN A 426 -1.66 17.14 11.99
N ASN A 427 -2.99 17.02 12.04
CA ASN A 427 -3.92 18.06 12.46
C ASN A 427 -3.72 19.39 11.69
N THR A 428 -3.38 19.29 10.40
CA THR A 428 -3.09 20.46 9.58
C THR A 428 -4.28 20.84 8.70
N GLN A 429 -4.50 22.16 8.57
CA GLN A 429 -5.40 22.76 7.58
C GLN A 429 -4.65 23.35 6.39
N THR A 430 -3.32 23.30 6.42
CA THR A 430 -2.45 23.83 5.37
C THR A 430 -2.62 23.03 4.07
N PRO A 431 -2.77 23.69 2.92
CA PRO A 431 -2.82 23.01 1.63
C PRO A 431 -1.59 22.10 1.40
N PHE A 432 -1.80 20.87 0.95
CA PHE A 432 -0.73 19.89 0.74
C PHE A 432 0.36 20.35 -0.24
N SER A 433 0.05 21.26 -1.15
CA SER A 433 1.06 21.88 -2.05
C SER A 433 2.08 22.70 -1.28
N ILE A 434 1.64 23.44 -0.26
CA ILE A 434 2.50 24.23 0.62
C ILE A 434 3.34 23.29 1.48
N ILE A 435 2.72 22.32 2.14
CA ILE A 435 3.44 21.34 2.98
C ILE A 435 4.52 20.62 2.17
N ARG A 436 4.21 20.19 0.96
CA ARG A 436 5.17 19.54 0.06
C ARG A 436 6.34 20.45 -0.29
N LYS A 437 6.08 21.72 -0.53
CA LYS A 437 7.14 22.73 -0.77
C LYS A 437 8.07 22.85 0.44
N GLN A 438 7.51 22.90 1.65
CA GLN A 438 8.30 22.98 2.88
C GLN A 438 9.12 21.71 3.12
N MET A 439 8.51 20.51 2.93
CA MET A 439 9.23 19.24 3.00
C MET A 439 10.40 19.18 2.01
N ASN A 440 10.18 19.58 0.76
CA ASN A 440 11.23 19.61 -0.25
C ASN A 440 12.39 20.52 0.17
N GLY A 441 12.09 21.76 0.58
CA GLY A 441 13.11 22.70 1.02
C GLY A 441 13.93 22.21 2.21
N PHE A 442 13.26 21.59 3.19
CA PHE A 442 13.93 20.97 4.34
C PHE A 442 14.86 19.83 3.93
N LEU A 443 14.38 18.91 3.09
CA LEU A 443 15.16 17.75 2.63
C LEU A 443 16.35 18.18 1.75
N GLU A 444 16.20 19.20 0.92
CA GLU A 444 17.32 19.81 0.19
C GLU A 444 18.40 20.30 1.16
N ARG A 445 18.01 20.98 2.24
CA ARG A 445 18.98 21.42 3.27
C ARG A 445 19.63 20.26 4.01
N VAL A 446 18.88 19.17 4.28
CA VAL A 446 19.45 17.94 4.85
C VAL A 446 20.55 17.38 3.93
N ALA A 447 20.28 17.34 2.61
CA ALA A 447 21.23 16.82 1.64
C ALA A 447 22.48 17.69 1.52
N GLU A 448 22.32 19.03 1.41
CA GLU A 448 23.42 20.01 1.29
C GLU A 448 24.36 20.02 2.51
N LEU A 449 23.82 19.86 3.72
CA LEU A 449 24.58 19.95 4.97
C LEU A 449 25.36 18.67 5.29
N ASN A 450 24.95 17.52 4.77
CA ASN A 450 25.47 16.19 5.08
C ASN A 450 26.06 15.51 3.85
#